data_3cea25ee83e6c3f0a742b9f45d69dfe5
#
_entry.id   3cea25ee83e6c3f0a742b9f45d69dfe5
#
_cell.length_a   1.000
_cell.length_b   1.000
_cell.length_c   1.000
_cell.angle_alpha   90.00
_cell.angle_beta   90.00
_cell.angle_gamma   90.00
#
_symmetry.space_group_name_H-M   'P 1'
#
loop_
_entity.id
_entity.type
_entity.pdbx_description
1 polymer ?
#
loop_
_entity_poly.entity_id
_entity_poly.type
_entity_poly.pdbx_seq_one_letter_code
_entity_poly.pdbx_strand_id
1 'polypeptide(L)'
;MLVNLKEILALAERDKKAVGMFNATGFDSLQAIVGAAEELNEPVILAHAEVHNEYNDISFVGPAMLAAAKNASVPVCVHLDHGVTKKMIRKALRIGFTSVMIDASAYPYAENLAITREIAEAAHDMGVSVEAELGRLVTAEGGVPSALGKASDYYTDPEEAAAFSFETGVDALAVAFGTAHGFYGAEPKLDFSVVESVAKATGLPLVMHGGSGVNEEGFEKSIRSGIRKINYYSYMSKAGYDAAKAAVLGGGSRYLHDVEHAAMLAMKEDVKRAIRVFSRKN
;
A
#
# COMPACT_ATOMS: atom_id res chain seq x y z
N MET A 1 -15.44 8.19 -5.75
CA MET A 1 -16.33 7.69 -4.65
C MET A 1 -15.46 7.25 -3.48
N LEU A 2 -15.53 7.96 -2.36
CA LEU A 2 -14.75 7.60 -1.16
C LEU A 2 -15.36 6.35 -0.51
N VAL A 3 -14.50 5.33 -0.27
CA VAL A 3 -14.84 4.06 0.39
C VAL A 3 -13.78 3.70 1.43
N ASN A 4 -14.06 2.74 2.32
CA ASN A 4 -13.04 2.21 3.24
C ASN A 4 -12.31 0.98 2.66
N LEU A 5 -11.28 0.48 3.39
CA LEU A 5 -10.47 -0.64 2.92
C LEU A 5 -11.28 -1.93 2.80
N LYS A 6 -12.15 -2.21 3.75
CA LYS A 6 -13.01 -3.40 3.72
C LYS A 6 -13.92 -3.42 2.49
N GLU A 7 -14.53 -2.29 2.15
CA GLU A 7 -15.40 -2.15 0.98
C GLU A 7 -14.63 -2.36 -0.32
N ILE A 8 -13.45 -1.72 -0.46
CA ILE A 8 -12.69 -1.81 -1.71
C ILE A 8 -12.06 -3.20 -1.89
N LEU A 9 -11.63 -3.88 -0.81
CA LEU A 9 -11.09 -5.23 -0.87
C LEU A 9 -12.18 -6.29 -1.09
N ALA A 10 -13.43 -6.03 -0.67
CA ALA A 10 -14.56 -6.88 -1.05
C ALA A 10 -14.79 -6.90 -2.57
N LEU A 11 -14.58 -5.75 -3.27
CA LEU A 11 -14.60 -5.72 -4.74
C LEU A 11 -13.46 -6.56 -5.34
N ALA A 12 -12.25 -6.45 -4.76
CA ALA A 12 -11.10 -7.23 -5.20
C ALA A 12 -11.34 -8.75 -5.04
N GLU A 13 -11.90 -9.16 -3.89
CA GLU A 13 -12.21 -10.56 -3.63
C GLU A 13 -13.28 -11.11 -4.57
N ARG A 14 -14.36 -10.36 -4.80
CA ARG A 14 -15.44 -10.74 -5.73
C ARG A 14 -14.91 -10.97 -7.14
N ASP A 15 -14.03 -10.06 -7.62
CA ASP A 15 -13.54 -10.06 -8.99
C ASP A 15 -12.23 -10.87 -9.15
N LYS A 16 -11.75 -11.50 -8.05
CA LYS A 16 -10.50 -12.28 -8.01
C LYS A 16 -9.29 -11.52 -8.58
N LYS A 17 -9.18 -10.24 -8.20
CA LYS A 17 -8.11 -9.32 -8.57
C LYS A 17 -7.47 -8.70 -7.32
N ALA A 18 -6.44 -7.88 -7.48
CA ALA A 18 -5.95 -7.01 -6.43
C ALA A 18 -6.20 -5.55 -6.76
N VAL A 19 -6.31 -4.72 -5.72
CA VAL A 19 -6.33 -3.26 -5.83
C VAL A 19 -4.93 -2.74 -5.54
N GLY A 20 -4.43 -1.85 -6.41
CA GLY A 20 -3.17 -1.16 -6.20
C GLY A 20 -3.28 -0.09 -5.12
N MET A 21 -2.33 -0.08 -4.21
CA MET A 21 -2.11 0.99 -3.25
C MET A 21 -0.86 1.78 -3.65
N PHE A 22 -1.01 3.09 -3.77
CA PHE A 22 0.06 4.00 -4.21
C PHE A 22 0.20 5.16 -3.23
N ASN A 23 1.44 5.45 -2.81
CA ASN A 23 1.70 6.57 -1.90
C ASN A 23 1.67 7.90 -2.64
N ALA A 24 0.74 8.77 -2.27
CA ALA A 24 0.66 10.14 -2.73
C ALA A 24 1.56 11.03 -1.87
N THR A 25 2.74 11.37 -2.38
CA THR A 25 3.73 12.23 -1.69
C THR A 25 3.58 13.71 -2.02
N GLY A 26 2.63 14.08 -2.87
CA GLY A 26 2.33 15.45 -3.28
C GLY A 26 1.17 15.50 -4.26
N PHE A 27 0.85 16.72 -4.74
CA PHE A 27 -0.28 16.91 -5.67
C PHE A 27 -0.09 16.19 -7.00
N ASP A 28 1.13 16.13 -7.53
CA ASP A 28 1.41 15.49 -8.81
C ASP A 28 1.20 13.99 -8.75
N SER A 29 1.71 13.33 -7.70
CA SER A 29 1.46 11.90 -7.47
C SER A 29 -0.02 11.62 -7.21
N LEU A 30 -0.72 12.49 -6.48
CA LEU A 30 -2.17 12.38 -6.27
C LEU A 30 -2.95 12.44 -7.60
N GLN A 31 -2.65 13.41 -8.46
CA GLN A 31 -3.26 13.54 -9.79
C GLN A 31 -2.94 12.34 -10.69
N ALA A 32 -1.69 11.87 -10.65
CA ALA A 32 -1.24 10.72 -11.42
C ALA A 32 -2.03 9.46 -11.05
N ILE A 33 -2.16 9.18 -9.74
CA ILE A 33 -2.82 7.97 -9.23
C ILE A 33 -4.33 8.00 -9.54
N VAL A 34 -5.02 9.09 -9.19
CA VAL A 34 -6.48 9.20 -9.41
C VAL A 34 -6.79 9.21 -10.91
N GLY A 35 -6.04 10.00 -11.69
CA GLY A 35 -6.24 10.06 -13.13
C GLY A 35 -5.98 8.73 -13.85
N ALA A 36 -5.03 7.93 -13.38
CA ALA A 36 -4.79 6.58 -13.90
C ALA A 36 -5.97 5.64 -13.60
N ALA A 37 -6.47 5.68 -12.36
CA ALA A 37 -7.60 4.85 -11.93
C ALA A 37 -8.89 5.20 -12.69
N GLU A 38 -9.19 6.47 -12.88
CA GLU A 38 -10.36 6.94 -13.63
C GLU A 38 -10.28 6.57 -15.11
N GLU A 39 -9.13 6.75 -15.76
CA GLU A 39 -8.94 6.36 -17.17
C GLU A 39 -9.13 4.86 -17.41
N LEU A 40 -8.78 4.04 -16.43
CA LEU A 40 -8.93 2.58 -16.52
C LEU A 40 -10.27 2.08 -15.95
N ASN A 41 -11.05 2.96 -15.33
CA ASN A 41 -12.27 2.61 -14.60
C ASN A 41 -12.02 1.49 -13.57
N GLU A 42 -10.98 1.66 -12.75
CA GLU A 42 -10.57 0.70 -11.73
C GLU A 42 -10.48 1.34 -10.34
N PRO A 43 -10.79 0.60 -9.26
CA PRO A 43 -10.63 1.09 -7.91
C PRO A 43 -9.15 1.29 -7.56
N VAL A 44 -8.85 2.23 -6.65
CA VAL A 44 -7.49 2.51 -6.20
C VAL A 44 -7.44 2.87 -4.72
N ILE A 45 -6.32 2.59 -4.06
CA ILE A 45 -6.04 3.02 -2.69
C ILE A 45 -4.98 4.13 -2.75
N LEU A 46 -5.38 5.32 -2.32
CA LEU A 46 -4.48 6.44 -2.07
C LEU A 46 -3.89 6.31 -0.68
N ALA A 47 -2.58 6.28 -0.57
CA ALA A 47 -1.92 6.14 0.72
C ALA A 47 -0.98 7.29 1.04
N HIS A 48 -0.74 7.50 2.34
CA HIS A 48 0.32 8.34 2.88
C HIS A 48 1.05 7.56 3.94
N ALA A 49 2.32 7.22 3.71
CA ALA A 49 3.14 6.52 4.70
C ALA A 49 3.65 7.51 5.76
N GLU A 50 3.73 7.06 7.03
CA GLU A 50 4.23 7.92 8.11
C GLU A 50 5.65 8.43 7.82
N VAL A 51 6.51 7.64 7.18
CA VAL A 51 7.87 8.04 6.79
C VAL A 51 7.88 9.22 5.80
N HIS A 52 6.85 9.37 4.98
CA HIS A 52 6.74 10.47 4.03
C HIS A 52 6.32 11.80 4.67
N ASN A 53 5.93 11.79 5.96
CA ASN A 53 5.47 13.00 6.64
C ASN A 53 6.56 14.07 6.82
N GLU A 54 7.85 13.71 6.73
CA GLU A 54 8.95 14.67 6.74
C GLU A 54 9.03 15.48 5.44
N TYR A 55 8.57 14.92 4.30
CA TYR A 55 8.54 15.59 3.01
C TYR A 55 7.23 16.35 2.78
N ASN A 56 6.12 15.77 3.24
CA ASN A 56 4.79 16.34 3.08
C ASN A 56 3.92 16.01 4.29
N ASP A 57 3.66 17.00 5.15
CA ASP A 57 2.84 16.77 6.34
C ASP A 57 1.42 16.33 5.95
N ILE A 58 0.95 15.24 6.55
CA ILE A 58 -0.36 14.64 6.32
C ILE A 58 -1.51 15.65 6.53
N SER A 59 -1.29 16.74 7.30
CA SER A 59 -2.29 17.81 7.48
C SER A 59 -2.57 18.60 6.20
N PHE A 60 -1.63 18.60 5.25
CA PHE A 60 -1.80 19.26 3.94
C PHE A 60 -2.24 18.25 2.87
N VAL A 61 -1.56 17.11 2.76
CA VAL A 61 -1.85 16.15 1.71
C VAL A 61 -3.11 15.34 1.99
N GLY A 62 -3.39 15.01 3.26
CA GLY A 62 -4.55 14.20 3.65
C GLY A 62 -5.91 14.79 3.24
N PRO A 63 -6.20 16.06 3.56
CA PRO A 63 -7.42 16.71 3.07
C PRO A 63 -7.54 16.75 1.55
N ALA A 64 -6.42 16.91 0.82
CA ALA A 64 -6.41 16.86 -0.64
C ALA A 64 -6.73 15.46 -1.18
N MET A 65 -6.17 14.41 -0.57
CA MET A 65 -6.49 13.01 -0.90
C MET A 65 -7.97 12.71 -0.70
N LEU A 66 -8.56 13.16 0.43
CA LEU A 66 -9.99 13.00 0.71
C LEU A 66 -10.87 13.75 -0.29
N ALA A 67 -10.48 14.98 -0.66
CA ALA A 67 -11.21 15.74 -1.67
C ALA A 67 -11.15 15.05 -3.04
N ALA A 68 -9.99 14.59 -3.46
CA ALA A 68 -9.83 13.83 -4.70
C ALA A 68 -10.66 12.53 -4.69
N ALA A 69 -10.59 11.75 -3.61
CA ALA A 69 -11.34 10.50 -3.46
C ALA A 69 -12.87 10.71 -3.50
N LYS A 70 -13.38 11.79 -2.87
CA LYS A 70 -14.81 12.12 -2.88
C LYS A 70 -15.31 12.48 -4.29
N ASN A 71 -14.47 13.16 -5.08
CA ASN A 71 -14.83 13.62 -6.43
C ASN A 71 -14.53 12.57 -7.52
N ALA A 72 -13.75 11.56 -7.23
CA ALA A 72 -13.38 10.52 -8.19
C ALA A 72 -14.62 9.75 -8.70
N SER A 73 -14.60 9.39 -9.98
CA SER A 73 -15.63 8.58 -10.65
C SER A 73 -15.56 7.09 -10.29
N VAL A 74 -14.42 6.65 -9.74
CA VAL A 74 -14.15 5.26 -9.30
C VAL A 74 -14.08 5.16 -7.78
N PRO A 75 -14.20 3.95 -7.20
CA PRO A 75 -13.98 3.75 -5.77
C PRO A 75 -12.53 4.07 -5.37
N VAL A 76 -12.36 4.91 -4.35
CA VAL A 76 -11.05 5.31 -3.82
C VAL A 76 -11.07 5.19 -2.29
N CYS A 77 -10.13 4.42 -1.73
CA CYS A 77 -9.87 4.36 -0.30
C CYS A 77 -8.72 5.31 0.04
N VAL A 78 -8.83 6.05 1.15
CA VAL A 78 -7.74 6.90 1.66
C VAL A 78 -7.15 6.24 2.90
N HIS A 79 -5.87 5.87 2.81
CA HIS A 79 -5.20 4.95 3.73
C HIS A 79 -3.95 5.57 4.36
N LEU A 80 -3.78 5.43 5.68
CA LEU A 80 -2.49 5.64 6.33
C LEU A 80 -1.67 4.36 6.20
N ASP A 81 -0.55 4.45 5.51
CA ASP A 81 0.38 3.34 5.27
C ASP A 81 1.50 3.38 6.32
N HIS A 82 1.89 2.21 6.84
CA HIS A 82 2.93 2.07 7.86
C HIS A 82 2.83 3.10 9.00
N GLY A 83 1.68 3.16 9.65
CA GLY A 83 1.50 3.96 10.86
C GLY A 83 2.23 3.31 12.04
N VAL A 84 3.40 3.83 12.40
CA VAL A 84 4.24 3.33 13.50
C VAL A 84 3.84 3.96 14.83
N THR A 85 3.40 5.22 14.80
CA THR A 85 3.08 5.96 16.02
C THR A 85 1.56 6.13 16.22
N LYS A 86 1.09 5.85 17.42
CA LYS A 86 -0.31 6.15 17.81
C LYS A 86 -0.70 7.60 17.54
N LYS A 87 0.27 8.53 17.58
CA LYS A 87 0.07 9.95 17.30
C LYS A 87 -0.31 10.15 15.83
N MET A 88 0.40 9.50 14.90
CA MET A 88 0.12 9.62 13.47
C MET A 88 -1.21 8.96 13.13
N ILE A 89 -1.48 7.77 13.66
CA ILE A 89 -2.76 7.08 13.46
C ILE A 89 -3.94 7.96 13.92
N ARG A 90 -3.87 8.52 15.15
CA ARG A 90 -4.90 9.44 15.66
C ARG A 90 -5.03 10.71 14.82
N LYS A 91 -3.93 11.18 14.20
CA LYS A 91 -3.96 12.33 13.28
C LYS A 91 -4.69 11.97 11.99
N ALA A 92 -4.40 10.83 11.38
CA ALA A 92 -5.08 10.34 10.19
C ALA A 92 -6.59 10.12 10.43
N LEU A 93 -6.97 9.49 11.55
CA LEU A 93 -8.36 9.31 11.95
C LEU A 93 -9.10 10.64 12.06
N ARG A 94 -8.50 11.66 12.73
CA ARG A 94 -9.10 13.00 12.88
C ARG A 94 -9.22 13.75 11.55
N ILE A 95 -8.31 13.53 10.60
CA ILE A 95 -8.40 14.12 9.26
C ILE A 95 -9.55 13.49 8.47
N GLY A 96 -9.93 12.24 8.78
CA GLY A 96 -11.02 11.52 8.14
C GLY A 96 -10.56 10.44 7.16
N PHE A 97 -9.36 9.91 7.34
CA PHE A 97 -8.90 8.74 6.57
C PHE A 97 -9.89 7.59 6.77
N THR A 98 -10.17 6.86 5.71
CA THR A 98 -11.14 5.75 5.73
C THR A 98 -10.49 4.39 6.04
N SER A 99 -9.16 4.38 6.12
CA SER A 99 -8.38 3.22 6.53
C SER A 99 -7.05 3.64 7.14
N VAL A 100 -6.58 2.87 8.10
CA VAL A 100 -5.25 3.03 8.71
C VAL A 100 -4.56 1.67 8.82
N MET A 101 -3.24 1.66 8.62
CA MET A 101 -2.41 0.53 8.99
C MET A 101 -1.68 0.86 10.29
N ILE A 102 -1.69 -0.09 11.22
CA ILE A 102 -0.77 -0.14 12.35
C ILE A 102 0.37 -1.11 12.03
N ASP A 103 1.57 -0.58 11.96
CA ASP A 103 2.78 -1.39 11.77
C ASP A 103 3.51 -1.57 13.10
N ALA A 104 3.19 -2.65 13.78
CA ALA A 104 3.85 -3.10 15.00
C ALA A 104 4.68 -4.39 14.77
N SER A 105 4.98 -4.73 13.51
CA SER A 105 5.72 -5.95 13.11
C SER A 105 7.14 -6.02 13.68
N ALA A 106 7.72 -4.88 14.07
CA ALA A 106 9.02 -4.81 14.73
C ALA A 106 9.00 -5.31 16.18
N TYR A 107 7.83 -5.34 16.83
CA TYR A 107 7.67 -5.79 18.22
C TYR A 107 7.46 -7.31 18.31
N PRO A 108 7.68 -7.92 19.51
CA PRO A 108 7.27 -9.30 19.76
C PRO A 108 5.78 -9.51 19.53
N TYR A 109 5.38 -10.74 19.15
CA TYR A 109 3.98 -11.08 18.81
C TYR A 109 2.94 -10.56 19.82
N ALA A 110 3.15 -10.81 21.11
CA ALA A 110 2.19 -10.39 22.14
C ALA A 110 2.02 -8.85 22.24
N GLU A 111 3.09 -8.12 21.99
CA GLU A 111 3.07 -6.64 21.99
C GLU A 111 2.43 -6.12 20.71
N ASN A 112 2.77 -6.67 19.54
CA ASN A 112 2.12 -6.38 18.27
C ASN A 112 0.60 -6.60 18.39
N LEU A 113 0.17 -7.76 18.90
CA LEU A 113 -1.22 -8.10 19.09
C LEU A 113 -1.95 -7.08 20.00
N ALA A 114 -1.35 -6.72 21.14
CA ALA A 114 -1.96 -5.78 22.08
C ALA A 114 -2.12 -4.37 21.47
N ILE A 115 -1.07 -3.87 20.80
CA ILE A 115 -1.08 -2.57 20.13
C ILE A 115 -2.12 -2.55 19.00
N THR A 116 -2.12 -3.59 18.16
CA THR A 116 -3.02 -3.71 17.02
C THR A 116 -4.47 -3.77 17.45
N ARG A 117 -4.80 -4.55 18.48
CA ARG A 117 -6.15 -4.61 19.05
C ARG A 117 -6.65 -3.24 19.50
N GLU A 118 -5.85 -2.51 20.30
CA GLU A 118 -6.21 -1.16 20.77
C GLU A 118 -6.52 -0.21 19.60
N ILE A 119 -5.71 -0.25 18.55
CA ILE A 119 -5.92 0.61 17.39
C ILE A 119 -7.13 0.15 16.57
N ALA A 120 -7.33 -1.14 16.41
CA ALA A 120 -8.47 -1.69 15.68
C ALA A 120 -9.80 -1.29 16.34
N GLU A 121 -9.92 -1.47 17.65
CA GLU A 121 -11.11 -1.04 18.41
C GLU A 121 -11.38 0.46 18.19
N ALA A 122 -10.38 1.31 18.40
CA ALA A 122 -10.53 2.76 18.27
C ALA A 122 -10.87 3.22 16.84
N ALA A 123 -10.36 2.56 15.82
CA ALA A 123 -10.64 2.88 14.42
C ALA A 123 -12.03 2.39 14.00
N HIS A 124 -12.42 1.19 14.42
CA HIS A 124 -13.75 0.61 14.13
C HIS A 124 -14.88 1.44 14.76
N ASP A 125 -14.68 1.99 15.97
CA ASP A 125 -15.64 2.91 16.60
C ASP A 125 -15.90 4.17 15.74
N MET A 126 -14.97 4.51 14.85
CA MET A 126 -15.09 5.60 13.90
C MET A 126 -15.52 5.16 12.47
N GLY A 127 -15.79 3.87 12.26
CA GLY A 127 -16.11 3.29 10.95
C GLY A 127 -14.91 3.20 9.99
N VAL A 128 -13.68 3.25 10.52
CA VAL A 128 -12.43 3.20 9.76
C VAL A 128 -11.87 1.78 9.79
N SER A 129 -11.50 1.25 8.60
CA SER A 129 -10.90 -0.09 8.48
C SER A 129 -9.45 -0.10 8.93
N VAL A 130 -8.99 -1.26 9.42
CA VAL A 130 -7.63 -1.45 9.93
C VAL A 130 -6.90 -2.56 9.19
N GLU A 131 -5.69 -2.25 8.78
CA GLU A 131 -4.67 -3.19 8.31
C GLU A 131 -3.60 -3.35 9.37
N ALA A 132 -3.03 -4.56 9.49
CA ALA A 132 -1.85 -4.83 10.31
C ALA A 132 -0.86 -5.71 9.55
N GLU A 133 0.33 -5.88 10.10
CA GLU A 133 1.39 -6.72 9.54
C GLU A 133 1.85 -7.77 10.53
N LEU A 134 2.01 -9.01 10.04
CA LEU A 134 2.59 -10.12 10.76
C LEU A 134 3.68 -10.79 9.92
N GLY A 135 4.76 -11.19 10.57
CA GLY A 135 6.03 -11.53 9.92
C GLY A 135 6.90 -10.27 9.74
N ARG A 136 8.02 -10.39 9.07
CA ARG A 136 8.92 -9.25 8.80
C ARG A 136 9.42 -9.24 7.37
N LEU A 137 9.37 -8.09 6.74
CA LEU A 137 10.08 -7.86 5.49
C LEU A 137 11.58 -7.68 5.75
N VAL A 138 12.42 -8.12 4.81
CA VAL A 138 13.88 -8.04 4.93
C VAL A 138 14.37 -6.59 4.99
N THR A 139 13.63 -5.69 4.37
CA THR A 139 13.85 -4.24 4.45
C THR A 139 12.58 -3.55 4.92
N ALA A 140 12.74 -2.62 5.88
CA ALA A 140 11.67 -1.73 6.32
C ALA A 140 11.30 -0.71 5.23
N GLU A 141 10.20 0.02 5.43
CA GLU A 141 9.85 1.17 4.60
C GLU A 141 11.04 2.15 4.53
N GLY A 142 11.30 2.69 3.33
CA GLY A 142 12.51 3.49 3.08
C GLY A 142 13.76 2.69 2.73
N GLY A 143 13.70 1.35 2.64
CA GLY A 143 14.79 0.49 2.19
C GLY A 143 15.87 0.22 3.25
N VAL A 144 15.60 0.49 4.53
CA VAL A 144 16.51 0.21 5.64
C VAL A 144 16.48 -1.30 5.96
N PRO A 145 17.63 -2.00 6.13
CA PRO A 145 17.64 -3.39 6.56
C PRO A 145 16.92 -3.57 7.91
N SER A 146 15.90 -4.42 7.95
CA SER A 146 15.06 -4.64 9.15
C SER A 146 15.27 -6.00 9.79
N ALA A 147 15.88 -6.95 9.07
CA ALA A 147 16.08 -8.32 9.51
C ALA A 147 17.48 -8.83 9.20
N LEU A 148 18.02 -9.67 10.09
CA LEU A 148 19.29 -10.38 9.91
C LEU A 148 18.97 -11.86 9.69
N GLY A 149 19.45 -12.46 8.60
CA GLY A 149 19.24 -13.88 8.30
C GLY A 149 18.57 -14.12 6.94
N LYS A 150 17.97 -15.28 6.77
CA LYS A 150 17.25 -15.63 5.53
C LYS A 150 15.84 -15.05 5.58
N ALA A 151 15.31 -14.64 4.43
CA ALA A 151 13.94 -14.13 4.32
C ALA A 151 12.89 -15.12 4.87
N SER A 152 13.11 -16.43 4.66
CA SER A 152 12.23 -17.49 5.16
C SER A 152 12.12 -17.57 6.69
N ASP A 153 13.09 -17.01 7.43
CA ASP A 153 13.09 -17.02 8.90
C ASP A 153 12.05 -16.03 9.47
N TYR A 154 11.48 -15.19 8.58
CA TYR A 154 10.57 -14.10 8.92
C TYR A 154 9.21 -14.21 8.22
N TYR A 155 8.95 -15.31 7.51
CA TYR A 155 7.66 -15.53 6.84
C TYR A 155 6.52 -15.59 7.86
N THR A 156 5.36 -15.16 7.42
CA THR A 156 4.15 -15.18 8.26
C THR A 156 3.72 -16.61 8.52
N ASP A 157 3.60 -16.99 9.79
CA ASP A 157 3.08 -18.27 10.21
C ASP A 157 1.55 -18.28 10.12
N PRO A 158 0.92 -19.29 9.46
CA PRO A 158 -0.53 -19.33 9.26
C PRO A 158 -1.34 -19.48 10.56
N GLU A 159 -0.84 -20.22 11.57
CA GLU A 159 -1.55 -20.41 12.82
C GLU A 159 -1.50 -19.15 13.68
N GLU A 160 -0.33 -18.51 13.74
CA GLU A 160 -0.17 -17.20 14.38
C GLU A 160 -1.03 -16.13 13.68
N ALA A 161 -1.09 -16.15 12.36
CA ALA A 161 -1.91 -15.21 11.59
C ALA A 161 -3.41 -15.38 11.86
N ALA A 162 -3.89 -16.63 11.99
CA ALA A 162 -5.28 -16.90 12.32
C ALA A 162 -5.63 -16.40 13.73
N ALA A 163 -4.81 -16.71 14.72
CA ALA A 163 -4.99 -16.24 16.09
C ALA A 163 -4.95 -14.72 16.19
N PHE A 164 -3.93 -14.09 15.58
CA PHE A 164 -3.76 -12.65 15.54
C PHE A 164 -4.96 -11.93 14.91
N SER A 165 -5.41 -12.40 13.76
CA SER A 165 -6.54 -11.79 13.05
C SER A 165 -7.85 -11.90 13.83
N PHE A 166 -8.09 -13.05 14.46
CA PHE A 166 -9.27 -13.26 15.31
C PHE A 166 -9.25 -12.36 16.55
N GLU A 167 -8.10 -12.24 17.21
CA GLU A 167 -7.98 -11.49 18.45
C GLU A 167 -7.93 -9.97 18.25
N THR A 168 -7.40 -9.51 17.12
CA THR A 168 -7.30 -8.07 16.81
C THR A 168 -8.49 -7.52 16.05
N GLY A 169 -9.19 -8.39 15.30
CA GLY A 169 -10.31 -8.00 14.46
C GLY A 169 -9.96 -7.13 13.25
N VAL A 170 -8.72 -7.14 12.79
CA VAL A 170 -8.28 -6.36 11.61
C VAL A 170 -9.03 -6.76 10.34
N ASP A 171 -9.17 -5.82 9.39
CA ASP A 171 -9.92 -6.02 8.15
C ASP A 171 -9.06 -6.56 7.00
N ALA A 172 -7.72 -6.43 7.11
CA ALA A 172 -6.74 -6.95 6.16
C ALA A 172 -5.41 -7.23 6.87
N LEU A 173 -4.66 -8.21 6.37
CA LEU A 173 -3.38 -8.60 6.94
C LEU A 173 -2.26 -8.55 5.90
N ALA A 174 -1.23 -7.76 6.16
CA ALA A 174 0.02 -7.78 5.41
C ALA A 174 0.87 -8.98 5.83
N VAL A 175 1.38 -9.70 4.81
CA VAL A 175 2.07 -10.98 5.01
C VAL A 175 3.47 -10.95 4.41
N ALA A 176 4.43 -11.51 5.14
CA ALA A 176 5.80 -11.69 4.69
C ALA A 176 5.93 -13.06 4.00
N PHE A 177 6.30 -13.06 2.71
CA PHE A 177 6.48 -14.27 1.90
C PHE A 177 7.62 -14.15 0.87
N GLY A 178 8.58 -13.23 1.13
CA GLY A 178 9.78 -13.04 0.31
C GLY A 178 9.89 -11.69 -0.39
N THR A 179 8.95 -10.78 -0.17
CA THR A 179 9.04 -9.39 -0.65
C THR A 179 9.91 -8.52 0.27
N ALA A 180 10.35 -7.37 -0.26
CA ALA A 180 11.11 -6.35 0.47
C ALA A 180 10.73 -4.95 -0.04
N HIS A 181 10.88 -3.93 0.79
CA HIS A 181 10.66 -2.54 0.38
C HIS A 181 11.83 -2.00 -0.46
N GLY A 182 11.53 -1.04 -1.35
CA GLY A 182 12.52 -0.35 -2.16
C GLY A 182 12.83 -1.04 -3.48
N PHE A 183 14.09 -0.89 -3.94
CA PHE A 183 14.56 -1.50 -5.19
C PHE A 183 15.24 -2.83 -4.89
N TYR A 184 14.82 -3.86 -5.61
CA TYR A 184 15.44 -5.17 -5.51
C TYR A 184 16.80 -5.19 -6.22
N GLY A 185 17.84 -5.74 -5.53
CA GLY A 185 19.13 -6.01 -6.14
C GLY A 185 19.15 -7.27 -7.02
N ALA A 186 18.17 -8.15 -6.84
CA ALA A 186 17.93 -9.37 -7.62
C ALA A 186 16.44 -9.71 -7.56
N GLU A 187 15.97 -10.58 -8.43
CA GLU A 187 14.57 -11.01 -8.44
C GLU A 187 14.18 -11.67 -7.10
N PRO A 188 13.07 -11.23 -6.46
CA PRO A 188 12.65 -11.77 -5.18
C PRO A 188 12.20 -13.22 -5.31
N LYS A 189 12.55 -14.04 -4.31
CA LYS A 189 12.06 -15.43 -4.21
C LYS A 189 10.80 -15.44 -3.37
N LEU A 190 9.66 -15.47 -4.04
CA LEU A 190 8.35 -15.44 -3.40
C LEU A 190 7.87 -16.85 -3.08
N ASP A 191 7.40 -17.08 -1.85
CA ASP A 191 6.78 -18.32 -1.42
C ASP A 191 5.24 -18.18 -1.39
N PHE A 192 4.62 -18.54 -2.49
CA PHE A 192 3.16 -18.44 -2.66
C PHE A 192 2.40 -19.41 -1.75
N SER A 193 3.04 -20.52 -1.29
CA SER A 193 2.41 -21.48 -0.39
C SER A 193 2.13 -20.88 1.00
N VAL A 194 2.96 -19.92 1.43
CA VAL A 194 2.72 -19.12 2.64
C VAL A 194 1.44 -18.31 2.48
N VAL A 195 1.29 -17.60 1.35
CA VAL A 195 0.10 -16.78 1.07
C VAL A 195 -1.16 -17.64 1.06
N GLU A 196 -1.15 -18.79 0.37
CA GLU A 196 -2.29 -19.71 0.31
C GLU A 196 -2.68 -20.25 1.70
N SER A 197 -1.68 -20.63 2.51
CA SER A 197 -1.89 -21.15 3.85
C SER A 197 -2.47 -20.10 4.79
N VAL A 198 -1.94 -18.87 4.76
CA VAL A 198 -2.45 -17.75 5.57
C VAL A 198 -3.84 -17.32 5.10
N ALA A 199 -4.09 -17.23 3.78
CA ALA A 199 -5.42 -16.92 3.26
C ALA A 199 -6.48 -17.92 3.73
N LYS A 200 -6.15 -19.21 3.69
CA LYS A 200 -7.03 -20.28 4.17
C LYS A 200 -7.26 -20.23 5.69
N ALA A 201 -6.21 -19.92 6.45
CA ALA A 201 -6.28 -19.91 7.92
C ALA A 201 -7.05 -18.70 8.46
N THR A 202 -6.88 -17.53 7.85
CA THR A 202 -7.48 -16.27 8.33
C THR A 202 -8.84 -15.97 7.69
N GLY A 203 -9.03 -16.34 6.43
CA GLY A 203 -10.18 -15.91 5.63
C GLY A 203 -10.19 -14.41 5.32
N LEU A 204 -9.13 -13.67 5.65
CA LEU A 204 -9.00 -12.23 5.39
C LEU A 204 -8.42 -11.95 4.00
N PRO A 205 -8.72 -10.77 3.42
CA PRO A 205 -7.95 -10.24 2.31
C PRO A 205 -6.50 -10.03 2.73
N LEU A 206 -5.54 -10.58 1.97
CA LEU A 206 -4.13 -10.43 2.27
C LEU A 206 -3.50 -9.28 1.47
N VAL A 207 -2.48 -8.68 2.07
CA VAL A 207 -1.77 -7.54 1.51
C VAL A 207 -0.31 -7.92 1.21
N MET A 208 0.16 -7.52 0.04
CA MET A 208 1.54 -7.62 -0.40
C MET A 208 2.21 -6.27 -0.26
N HIS A 209 3.15 -6.13 0.67
CA HIS A 209 4.08 -5.01 0.73
C HIS A 209 5.28 -5.26 -0.17
N GLY A 210 6.01 -4.19 -0.53
CA GLY A 210 7.20 -4.32 -1.37
C GLY A 210 6.92 -4.80 -2.79
N GLY A 211 5.77 -4.47 -3.37
CA GLY A 211 5.41 -4.89 -4.72
C GLY A 211 6.27 -4.29 -5.84
N SER A 212 6.91 -3.14 -5.61
CA SER A 212 7.78 -2.51 -6.61
C SER A 212 8.95 -3.43 -6.97
N GLY A 213 9.06 -3.85 -8.24
CA GLY A 213 10.14 -4.72 -8.72
C GLY A 213 9.80 -6.22 -8.78
N VAL A 214 8.62 -6.61 -8.34
CA VAL A 214 8.07 -7.93 -8.64
C VAL A 214 7.65 -7.96 -10.12
N ASN A 215 7.90 -9.05 -10.82
CA ASN A 215 7.49 -9.21 -12.21
C ASN A 215 5.99 -9.56 -12.33
N GLU A 216 5.44 -9.49 -13.55
CA GLU A 216 4.00 -9.71 -13.78
C GLU A 216 3.55 -11.12 -13.39
N GLU A 217 4.38 -12.13 -13.62
CA GLU A 217 4.10 -13.52 -13.21
C GLU A 217 4.01 -13.65 -11.68
N GLY A 218 4.90 -12.97 -10.96
CA GLY A 218 4.89 -12.91 -9.50
C GLY A 218 3.62 -12.26 -8.96
N PHE A 219 3.18 -11.16 -9.56
CA PHE A 219 1.90 -10.54 -9.21
C PHE A 219 0.71 -11.47 -9.49
N GLU A 220 0.67 -12.08 -10.67
CA GLU A 220 -0.43 -12.98 -11.02
C GLU A 220 -0.54 -14.16 -10.06
N LYS A 221 0.59 -14.79 -9.71
CA LYS A 221 0.63 -15.88 -8.72
C LYS A 221 0.20 -15.39 -7.33
N SER A 222 0.70 -14.24 -6.88
CA SER A 222 0.30 -13.66 -5.59
C SER A 222 -1.21 -13.43 -5.50
N ILE A 223 -1.81 -12.86 -6.55
CA ILE A 223 -3.26 -12.62 -6.61
C ILE A 223 -4.05 -13.95 -6.58
N ARG A 224 -3.58 -14.95 -7.32
CA ARG A 224 -4.21 -16.29 -7.32
C ARG A 224 -4.13 -16.94 -5.95
N SER A 225 -3.04 -16.75 -5.22
CA SER A 225 -2.82 -17.31 -3.88
C SER A 225 -3.58 -16.59 -2.76
N GLY A 226 -4.15 -15.40 -3.00
CA GLY A 226 -4.99 -14.73 -1.99
C GLY A 226 -4.67 -13.25 -1.73
N ILE A 227 -3.67 -12.67 -2.38
CA ILE A 227 -3.39 -11.23 -2.27
C ILE A 227 -4.52 -10.43 -2.92
N ARG A 228 -5.00 -9.39 -2.20
CA ARG A 228 -6.08 -8.49 -2.65
C ARG A 228 -5.68 -7.01 -2.64
N LYS A 229 -4.59 -6.65 -1.97
CA LYS A 229 -3.98 -5.31 -1.99
C LYS A 229 -2.50 -5.45 -2.30
N ILE A 230 -1.98 -4.58 -3.18
CA ILE A 230 -0.56 -4.56 -3.54
C ILE A 230 -0.04 -3.14 -3.35
N ASN A 231 0.95 -2.98 -2.45
CA ASN A 231 1.65 -1.73 -2.24
C ASN A 231 2.70 -1.53 -3.34
N TYR A 232 2.59 -0.39 -4.05
CA TYR A 232 3.45 -0.08 -5.18
C TYR A 232 3.83 1.41 -5.18
N TYR A 233 5.09 1.74 -4.91
CA TYR A 233 5.54 3.13 -4.79
C TYR A 233 6.84 3.40 -5.53
N SER A 234 7.93 2.64 -5.26
CA SER A 234 9.30 2.99 -5.66
C SER A 234 9.46 3.19 -7.16
N TYR A 235 8.84 2.36 -7.98
CA TYR A 235 8.92 2.46 -9.43
C TYR A 235 8.09 3.62 -9.98
N MET A 236 6.91 3.88 -9.43
CA MET A 236 6.11 5.07 -9.74
C MET A 236 6.91 6.34 -9.45
N SER A 237 7.47 6.45 -8.25
CA SER A 237 8.30 7.59 -7.84
C SER A 237 9.54 7.75 -8.72
N LYS A 238 10.19 6.63 -9.08
CA LYS A 238 11.35 6.63 -9.98
C LYS A 238 10.99 7.11 -11.40
N ALA A 239 9.85 6.70 -11.94
CA ALA A 239 9.37 7.16 -13.24
C ALA A 239 9.19 8.68 -13.25
N GLY A 240 8.57 9.23 -12.19
CA GLY A 240 8.44 10.67 -12.02
C GLY A 240 9.80 11.40 -11.93
N TYR A 241 10.72 10.85 -11.12
CA TYR A 241 12.08 11.40 -11.00
C TYR A 241 12.82 11.43 -12.34
N ASP A 242 12.79 10.33 -13.10
CA ASP A 242 13.50 10.25 -14.38
C ASP A 242 12.93 11.23 -15.40
N ALA A 243 11.61 11.41 -15.44
CA ALA A 243 10.96 12.37 -16.32
C ALA A 243 11.26 13.81 -15.90
N ALA A 244 11.23 14.14 -14.62
CA ALA A 244 11.63 15.44 -14.09
C ALA A 244 13.08 15.79 -14.47
N LYS A 245 14.00 14.84 -14.25
CA LYS A 245 15.40 14.97 -14.62
C LYS A 245 15.58 15.22 -16.12
N ALA A 246 14.88 14.45 -16.96
CA ALA A 246 14.92 14.62 -18.41
C ALA A 246 14.39 16.00 -18.85
N ALA A 247 13.29 16.46 -18.24
CA ALA A 247 12.70 17.78 -18.52
C ALA A 247 13.67 18.93 -18.18
N VAL A 248 14.37 18.84 -17.04
CA VAL A 248 15.38 19.83 -16.65
C VAL A 248 16.58 19.82 -17.60
N LEU A 249 17.14 18.63 -17.87
CA LEU A 249 18.36 18.49 -18.68
C LEU A 249 18.11 18.75 -20.17
N GLY A 250 16.90 18.52 -20.66
CA GLY A 250 16.50 18.75 -22.04
C GLY A 250 16.37 20.23 -22.44
N GLY A 251 16.39 21.14 -21.46
CA GLY A 251 16.42 22.61 -21.70
C GLY A 251 15.11 23.18 -22.28
N GLY A 252 14.04 22.36 -22.41
CA GLY A 252 12.73 22.80 -22.89
C GLY A 252 11.85 23.41 -21.82
N SER A 253 12.04 22.96 -20.56
CA SER A 253 11.30 23.45 -19.40
C SER A 253 11.84 24.82 -18.95
N ARG A 254 10.94 25.76 -18.67
CA ARG A 254 11.27 27.10 -18.19
C ARG A 254 10.72 27.39 -16.79
N TYR A 255 9.70 26.67 -16.39
CA TYR A 255 8.99 26.87 -15.15
C TYR A 255 8.93 25.57 -14.36
N LEU A 256 8.76 25.67 -13.04
CA LEU A 256 8.67 24.50 -12.17
C LEU A 256 7.52 23.57 -12.59
N HIS A 257 6.36 24.12 -12.91
CA HIS A 257 5.19 23.33 -13.32
C HIS A 257 5.40 22.52 -14.62
N ASP A 258 6.33 22.89 -15.51
CA ASP A 258 6.68 22.08 -16.69
C ASP A 258 7.35 20.78 -16.25
N VAL A 259 8.22 20.85 -15.24
CA VAL A 259 8.95 19.70 -14.67
C VAL A 259 7.99 18.81 -13.87
N GLU A 260 7.15 19.41 -13.02
CA GLU A 260 6.14 18.72 -12.23
C GLU A 260 5.14 18.00 -13.15
N HIS A 261 4.67 18.66 -14.20
CA HIS A 261 3.76 18.05 -15.17
C HIS A 261 4.38 16.85 -15.90
N ALA A 262 5.64 16.93 -16.31
CA ALA A 262 6.36 15.82 -16.92
C ALA A 262 6.47 14.62 -15.95
N ALA A 263 6.78 14.88 -14.67
CA ALA A 263 6.84 13.88 -13.63
C ALA A 263 5.45 13.22 -13.39
N MET A 264 4.40 14.02 -13.30
CA MET A 264 3.02 13.57 -13.11
C MET A 264 2.59 12.62 -14.24
N LEU A 265 2.84 12.99 -15.49
CA LEU A 265 2.49 12.16 -16.64
C LEU A 265 3.23 10.82 -16.62
N ALA A 266 4.52 10.80 -16.30
CA ALA A 266 5.30 9.57 -16.21
C ALA A 266 4.83 8.67 -15.06
N MET A 267 4.56 9.24 -13.90
CA MET A 267 3.96 8.51 -12.77
C MET A 267 2.61 7.90 -13.17
N LYS A 268 1.75 8.67 -13.84
CA LYS A 268 0.43 8.21 -14.29
C LYS A 268 0.53 7.00 -15.22
N GLU A 269 1.44 7.00 -16.19
CA GLU A 269 1.61 5.85 -17.09
C GLU A 269 2.14 4.61 -16.34
N ASP A 270 3.05 4.77 -15.39
CA ASP A 270 3.52 3.64 -14.57
C ASP A 270 2.42 3.08 -13.67
N VAL A 271 1.60 3.95 -13.04
CA VAL A 271 0.42 3.54 -12.27
C VAL A 271 -0.59 2.81 -13.15
N LYS A 272 -0.85 3.29 -14.36
CA LYS A 272 -1.76 2.59 -15.30
C LYS A 272 -1.26 1.18 -15.64
N ARG A 273 0.06 1.04 -15.86
CA ARG A 273 0.67 -0.27 -16.10
C ARG A 273 0.45 -1.19 -14.89
N ALA A 274 0.72 -0.72 -13.69
CA ALA A 274 0.53 -1.48 -12.46
C ALA A 274 -0.94 -1.88 -12.24
N ILE A 275 -1.89 -0.94 -12.40
CA ILE A 275 -3.32 -1.22 -12.27
C ILE A 275 -3.80 -2.28 -13.26
N ARG A 276 -3.35 -2.25 -14.54
CA ARG A 276 -3.71 -3.29 -15.53
C ARG A 276 -3.27 -4.68 -15.07
N VAL A 277 -2.04 -4.81 -14.57
CA VAL A 277 -1.53 -6.08 -14.05
C VAL A 277 -2.35 -6.54 -12.84
N PHE A 278 -2.60 -5.66 -11.87
CA PHE A 278 -3.30 -6.01 -10.63
C PHE A 278 -4.78 -6.32 -10.85
N SER A 279 -5.43 -5.63 -11.79
CA SER A 279 -6.82 -5.88 -12.17
C SER A 279 -6.97 -7.03 -13.16
N ARG A 280 -5.85 -7.61 -13.65
CA ARG A 280 -5.83 -8.69 -14.64
C ARG A 280 -6.58 -8.33 -15.95
N LYS A 281 -6.56 -7.03 -16.29
CA LYS A 281 -7.07 -6.53 -17.56
C LYS A 281 -5.92 -6.49 -18.59
N ASN A 282 -6.08 -7.22 -19.68
CA ASN A 282 -5.19 -7.17 -20.84
C ASN A 282 -5.33 -5.86 -21.61
#